data_7221e05894bcd64a2e991746e2d138c9
#
_entry.id   7221e05894bcd64a2e991746e2d138c9
#
_cell.length_a   1.000
_cell.length_b   1.000
_cell.length_c   1.000
_cell.angle_alpha   90.00
_cell.angle_beta   90.00
_cell.angle_gamma   90.00
#
_symmetry.space_group_name_H-M   'P 1'
#
loop_
_entity.id
_entity.type
_entity.pdbx_description
1 polymer ?
#
loop_
_entity_poly.entity_id
_entity_poly.type
_entity_poly.pdbx_seq_one_letter_code
_entity_poly.pdbx_strand_id
1 'polypeptide(L)'
;MTDPDNTTTSQISEPLDLVHLSLDERVFVKLRGDRELRGRLHAYDSHCNMVLGDVEETIYVVNDDEEDESVQTIKKHSEMLFVRGDSVVLVSPLVQS
;
A
#
# COMPACT_ATOMS: atom_id res chain seq x y z
N MET A 1 15.27 31.99 9.16
CA MET A 1 14.15 32.32 8.28
C MET A 1 13.79 31.10 7.46
N THR A 2 12.54 30.75 7.44
CA THR A 2 12.10 29.63 6.65
C THR A 2 11.67 30.10 5.27
N ASP A 3 12.38 29.66 4.28
CA ASP A 3 12.02 29.85 2.90
C ASP A 3 10.72 29.11 2.62
N PRO A 4 9.76 29.70 1.90
CA PRO A 4 8.53 28.99 1.54
C PRO A 4 8.80 27.67 0.82
N ASP A 5 9.83 27.60 0.00
CA ASP A 5 10.18 26.38 -0.67
C ASP A 5 10.71 25.33 0.30
N ASN A 6 11.41 25.78 1.35
CA ASN A 6 11.88 24.89 2.39
C ASN A 6 10.74 24.34 3.23
N THR A 7 9.64 25.07 3.33
CA THR A 7 8.48 24.58 4.08
C THR A 7 7.95 23.31 3.44
N THR A 8 7.82 23.30 2.12
CA THR A 8 7.36 22.12 1.40
C THR A 8 8.38 20.98 1.50
N THR A 9 9.66 21.31 1.36
CA THR A 9 10.73 20.33 1.42
C THR A 9 10.84 19.72 2.81
N SER A 10 10.69 20.55 3.87
CA SER A 10 10.81 20.07 5.24
C SER A 10 9.62 19.21 5.66
N GLN A 11 8.48 19.31 4.97
CA GLN A 11 7.34 18.46 5.23
C GLN A 11 7.54 17.03 4.72
N ILE A 12 8.44 16.85 3.76
CA ILE A 12 8.72 15.55 3.17
C ILE A 12 10.18 15.22 3.39
N SER A 13 10.57 15.10 4.65
CA SER A 13 11.95 14.79 5.02
C SER A 13 12.14 13.29 5.27
N GLU A 14 11.05 12.55 5.49
CA GLU A 14 11.11 11.13 5.78
C GLU A 14 10.04 10.40 4.97
N PRO A 15 10.27 9.11 4.67
CA PRO A 15 9.27 8.34 3.90
C PRO A 15 7.89 8.32 4.55
N LEU A 16 7.82 8.31 5.88
CA LEU A 16 6.52 8.30 6.57
C LEU A 16 5.74 9.60 6.37
N ASP A 17 6.40 10.69 6.02
CA ASP A 17 5.68 11.92 5.71
C ASP A 17 4.81 11.75 4.47
N LEU A 18 5.29 10.97 3.49
CA LEU A 18 4.49 10.67 2.31
C LEU A 18 3.30 9.80 2.66
N VAL A 19 3.49 8.84 3.57
CA VAL A 19 2.38 8.00 4.02
C VAL A 19 1.35 8.84 4.76
N HIS A 20 1.80 9.80 5.56
CA HIS A 20 0.89 10.69 6.28
C HIS A 20 -0.01 11.48 5.33
N LEU A 21 0.54 11.92 4.20
CA LEU A 21 -0.23 12.66 3.20
C LEU A 21 -1.30 11.78 2.54
N SER A 22 -1.17 10.47 2.67
CA SER A 22 -2.12 9.52 2.08
C SER A 22 -3.22 9.09 3.04
N LEU A 23 -3.26 9.64 4.26
CA LEU A 23 -4.35 9.32 5.19
C LEU A 23 -5.69 9.69 4.57
N ASP A 24 -6.65 8.79 4.73
CA ASP A 24 -8.00 8.86 4.19
C ASP A 24 -8.06 8.82 2.66
N GLU A 25 -6.93 8.61 2.01
CA GLU A 25 -6.88 8.45 0.56
C GLU A 25 -6.69 6.98 0.21
N ARG A 26 -6.97 6.63 -1.03
CA ARG A 26 -6.73 5.27 -1.49
C ARG A 26 -5.26 5.08 -1.81
N VAL A 27 -4.74 3.95 -1.37
CA VAL A 27 -3.33 3.59 -1.58
C VAL A 27 -3.24 2.20 -2.19
N PHE A 28 -2.12 1.98 -2.87
CA PHE A 28 -1.69 0.68 -3.34
C PHE A 28 -0.59 0.19 -2.40
N VAL A 29 -0.72 -1.04 -1.91
CA VAL A 29 0.26 -1.65 -1.02
C VAL A 29 0.68 -2.97 -1.62
N LYS A 30 1.97 -3.12 -1.89
CA LYS A 30 2.50 -4.40 -2.33
C LYS A 30 3.06 -5.12 -1.12
N LEU A 31 2.65 -6.37 -0.96
CA LEU A 31 3.09 -7.23 0.14
C LEU A 31 4.02 -8.32 -0.38
N ARG A 32 4.77 -8.91 0.54
CA ARG A 32 5.52 -10.11 0.23
C ARG A 32 4.56 -11.23 -0.13
N GLY A 33 5.02 -12.16 -0.94
CA GLY A 33 4.20 -13.32 -1.31
C GLY A 33 3.22 -13.06 -2.43
N ASP A 34 3.58 -12.15 -3.34
CA ASP A 34 2.80 -11.86 -4.55
C ASP A 34 1.38 -11.40 -4.25
N ARG A 35 1.24 -10.57 -3.23
CA ARG A 35 -0.03 -9.96 -2.85
C ARG A 35 0.01 -8.47 -3.03
N GLU A 36 -1.10 -7.93 -3.50
CA GLU A 36 -1.29 -6.50 -3.64
C GLU A 36 -2.60 -6.09 -3.00
N LEU A 37 -2.60 -4.93 -2.38
CA LEU A 37 -3.79 -4.36 -1.74
C LEU A 37 -4.08 -3.00 -2.33
N ARG A 38 -5.36 -2.71 -2.50
CA ARG A 38 -5.84 -1.37 -2.82
C ARG A 38 -6.94 -1.03 -1.83
N GLY A 39 -6.76 0.06 -1.11
CA GLY A 39 -7.71 0.43 -0.10
C GLY A 39 -7.47 1.82 0.43
N ARG A 40 -8.37 2.25 1.29
CA ARG A 40 -8.28 3.56 1.94
C ARG A 40 -7.42 3.43 3.20
N LEU A 41 -6.42 4.28 3.32
CA LEU A 41 -5.53 4.27 4.47
C LEU A 41 -6.19 4.99 5.64
N HIS A 42 -6.59 4.23 6.65
CA HIS A 42 -7.21 4.81 7.83
C HIS A 42 -6.20 5.19 8.89
N ALA A 43 -5.17 4.38 9.06
CA ALA A 43 -4.17 4.63 10.09
C ALA A 43 -2.88 3.90 9.74
N TYR A 44 -1.78 4.37 10.30
CA TYR A 44 -0.47 3.72 10.17
C TYR A 44 0.39 4.11 11.37
N ASP A 45 1.47 3.37 11.59
CA ASP A 45 2.43 3.69 12.63
C ASP A 45 3.85 3.74 12.05
N SER A 46 4.83 3.96 12.94
CA SER A 46 6.23 4.11 12.53
C SER A 46 6.85 2.81 11.99
N HIS A 47 6.20 1.69 12.22
CA HIS A 47 6.65 0.38 11.70
C HIS A 47 5.96 0.02 10.39
N CYS A 48 5.21 0.94 9.83
CA CYS A 48 4.42 0.74 8.61
C CYS A 48 3.29 -0.28 8.79
N ASN A 49 2.90 -0.58 10.03
CA ASN A 49 1.64 -1.27 10.24
C ASN A 49 0.52 -0.34 9.80
N MET A 50 -0.48 -0.88 9.15
CA MET A 50 -1.54 -0.06 8.57
C MET A 50 -2.90 -0.68 8.82
N VAL A 51 -3.91 0.19 8.89
CA VAL A 51 -5.30 -0.21 8.85
C VAL A 51 -5.89 0.35 7.56
N LEU A 52 -6.38 -0.55 6.72
CA LEU A 52 -6.98 -0.18 5.45
C LEU A 52 -8.46 -0.49 5.47
N GLY A 53 -9.24 0.33 4.81
CA GLY A 53 -10.68 0.12 4.64
C GLY A 53 -11.04 -0.07 3.18
N ASP A 54 -12.14 -0.74 2.93
CA ASP A 54 -12.63 -1.02 1.59
C ASP A 54 -11.50 -1.56 0.71
N VAL A 55 -10.96 -2.70 1.11
CA VAL A 55 -9.73 -3.24 0.56
C VAL A 55 -10.03 -4.28 -0.50
N GLU A 56 -9.40 -4.13 -1.65
CA GLU A 56 -9.35 -5.15 -2.67
C GLU A 56 -7.97 -5.80 -2.61
N GLU A 57 -7.94 -7.09 -2.31
CA GLU A 57 -6.70 -7.86 -2.26
C GLU A 57 -6.58 -8.69 -3.53
N THR A 58 -5.43 -8.64 -4.16
CA THR A 58 -5.11 -9.44 -5.33
C THR A 58 -3.94 -10.35 -4.99
N ILE A 59 -4.13 -11.64 -5.20
CA ILE A 59 -3.11 -12.65 -4.95
C ILE A 59 -2.77 -13.29 -6.29
N TYR A 60 -1.49 -13.30 -6.64
CA TYR A 60 -1.01 -13.93 -7.87
C TYR A 60 -0.48 -15.30 -7.54
N VAL A 61 -1.03 -16.32 -8.19
CA VAL A 61 -0.61 -17.70 -7.99
C VAL A 61 -0.03 -18.19 -9.30
N VAL A 62 1.25 -18.60 -9.27
CA VAL A 62 1.90 -19.16 -10.45
C VAL A 62 1.61 -20.66 -10.47
N ASN A 63 1.10 -21.11 -11.58
CA ASN A 63 0.87 -22.53 -11.80
C ASN A 63 2.16 -23.15 -12.31
N ASP A 64 2.78 -24.04 -11.51
CA ASP A 64 4.05 -24.69 -11.83
C ASP A 64 3.86 -25.93 -12.69
N ASP A 65 2.68 -26.13 -13.24
CA ASP A 65 2.47 -27.25 -14.14
C ASP A 65 3.28 -27.03 -15.41
N GLU A 66 4.07 -28.02 -15.80
CA GLU A 66 4.97 -27.92 -16.97
C GLU A 66 4.19 -27.65 -18.26
N GLU A 67 2.92 -28.00 -18.30
CA GLU A 67 2.09 -27.80 -19.49
C GLU A 67 1.37 -26.45 -19.50
N ASP A 68 1.33 -25.76 -18.36
CA ASP A 68 0.59 -24.52 -18.27
C ASP A 68 1.26 -23.57 -17.29
N GLU A 69 2.00 -22.62 -17.81
CA GLU A 69 2.69 -21.60 -17.00
C GLU A 69 1.77 -20.38 -16.72
N SER A 70 0.47 -20.59 -16.70
CA SER A 70 -0.45 -19.48 -16.48
C SER A 70 -0.39 -18.96 -15.05
N VAL A 71 -0.56 -17.65 -14.90
CA VAL A 71 -0.69 -16.98 -13.59
C VAL A 71 -2.17 -16.84 -13.32
N GLN A 72 -2.59 -17.38 -12.18
CA GLN A 72 -3.96 -17.21 -11.72
C GLN A 72 -4.03 -16.03 -10.75
N THR A 73 -5.10 -15.31 -10.84
CA THR A 73 -5.34 -14.15 -9.98
C THR A 73 -6.53 -14.43 -9.08
N ILE A 74 -6.33 -14.31 -7.78
CA ILE A 74 -7.40 -14.46 -6.80
C ILE A 74 -7.67 -13.09 -6.21
N LYS A 75 -8.93 -12.67 -6.22
CA LYS A 75 -9.34 -11.38 -5.67
C LYS A 75 -10.22 -11.59 -4.46
N LYS A 76 -9.97 -10.81 -3.42
CA LYS A 76 -10.75 -10.81 -2.20
C LYS A 76 -11.07 -9.38 -1.82
N HIS A 77 -12.20 -9.19 -1.16
CA HIS A 77 -12.60 -7.90 -0.63
C HIS A 77 -12.73 -7.97 0.87
N SER A 78 -12.27 -6.91 1.56
CA SER A 78 -12.41 -6.78 3.01
C SER A 78 -12.85 -5.36 3.33
N GLU A 79 -13.77 -5.23 4.27
CA GLU A 79 -14.19 -3.90 4.71
C GLU A 79 -13.12 -3.22 5.56
N MET A 80 -12.37 -4.01 6.31
CA MET A 80 -11.30 -3.52 7.16
C MET A 80 -10.20 -4.56 7.21
N LEU A 81 -8.97 -4.13 7.05
CA LEU A 81 -7.82 -5.03 7.05
C LEU A 81 -6.66 -4.40 7.79
N PHE A 82 -6.10 -5.14 8.74
CA PHE A 82 -4.84 -4.76 9.39
C PHE A 82 -3.69 -5.39 8.62
N VAL A 83 -2.68 -4.57 8.32
CA VAL A 83 -1.50 -4.98 7.56
C VAL A 83 -0.27 -4.80 8.43
N ARG A 84 0.49 -5.87 8.62
CA ARG A 84 1.75 -5.79 9.37
C ARG A 84 2.83 -5.15 8.51
N GLY A 85 3.55 -4.22 9.12
CA GLY A 85 4.58 -3.48 8.39
C GLY A 85 5.71 -4.35 7.84
N ASP A 86 6.03 -5.45 8.52
CA ASP A 86 7.09 -6.36 8.08
C ASP A 86 6.72 -7.11 6.80
N SER A 87 5.45 -7.11 6.44
CA SER A 87 5.00 -7.71 5.18
C SER A 87 4.98 -6.71 4.02
N VAL A 88 5.14 -5.44 4.30
CA VAL A 88 5.01 -4.38 3.29
C VAL A 88 6.30 -4.23 2.52
N VAL A 89 6.19 -4.28 1.19
CA VAL A 89 7.32 -4.02 0.29
C VAL A 89 7.26 -2.59 -0.23
N LEU A 90 6.06 -2.11 -0.55
CA LEU A 90 5.88 -0.83 -1.23
C LEU A 90 4.50 -0.27 -0.89
N VAL A 91 4.43 1.02 -0.63
CA VAL A 91 3.17 1.75 -0.50
C VAL A 91 3.21 2.91 -1.48
N SER A 92 2.14 3.08 -2.23
CA SER A 92 2.03 4.14 -3.22
C SER A 92 0.63 4.73 -3.19
N PRO A 93 0.52 6.04 -3.31
CA PRO A 93 -0.82 6.63 -3.46
C PRO A 93 -1.43 6.21 -4.80
N LEU A 94 -2.74 6.00 -4.79
CA LEU A 94 -3.50 5.77 -6.01
C LEU A 94 -4.03 7.12 -6.48
N VAL A 95 -3.47 7.58 -7.59
CA VAL A 95 -3.89 8.85 -8.18
C VAL A 95 -5.07 8.57 -9.09
N GLN A 96 -6.20 9.18 -8.77
CA GLN A 96 -7.35 9.11 -9.65
C GLN A 96 -7.26 10.22 -10.68
N SER A 97 -7.25 9.82 -11.91
CA SER A 97 -7.23 10.77 -13.03
C SER A 97 -8.64 11.09 -13.48
#